data_f5e671581f04b75e0b9bb7c7d6634624
#
_entry.id   f5e671581f04b75e0b9bb7c7d6634624
#
_cell.length_a   1.000
_cell.length_b   1.000
_cell.length_c   1.000
_cell.angle_alpha   90.00
_cell.angle_beta   90.00
_cell.angle_gamma   90.00
#
_symmetry.space_group_name_H-M   'P 1'
#
loop_
_entity.id
_entity.type
_entity.pdbx_description
1 polymer ?
#
loop_
_entity_poly.entity_id
_entity_poly.type
_entity_poly.pdbx_seq_one_letter_code
_entity_poly.pdbx_strand_id
1 'polypeptide(L)'
;GVISVSPPVFGDDYRTALLSAVLSVDPEDLAARESVTWMRTHLPAVPAAAGARVDVGGPTALIKDFDDRVSQTQPLVFGFVALIAFVMLLISIRSVFLALKGVVMTVLSVAAAYGSLVMVFQWGWLEGLGFAPITSIDSTIPPLVLAMTFGLSMDYEIFLLTRIRERYLQSGDTRDAVAYGVSTSARTITSAALIMIAVFIGFAFAGMPLVAEL
;
A
#
# COMPACT_ATOMS: atom_id res chain seq x y z
N GLY A 1 -26.11 8.99 0.91
CA GLY A 1 -26.54 10.31 0.47
C GLY A 1 -26.30 11.39 1.51
N VAL A 2 -26.85 12.58 1.29
CA VAL A 2 -26.77 13.73 2.23
C VAL A 2 -27.96 13.70 3.19
N ILE A 3 -27.72 13.81 4.49
CA ILE A 3 -28.77 13.88 5.53
C ILE A 3 -29.27 15.32 5.69
N SER A 4 -28.34 16.26 5.74
CA SER A 4 -28.66 17.67 5.97
C SER A 4 -27.66 18.59 5.28
N VAL A 5 -28.09 19.76 4.93
CA VAL A 5 -27.24 20.85 4.40
C VAL A 5 -27.44 22.06 5.30
N SER A 6 -26.35 22.68 5.74
CA SER A 6 -26.40 23.88 6.57
C SER A 6 -26.92 25.08 5.77
N PRO A 7 -27.48 26.09 6.44
CA PRO A 7 -27.69 27.40 5.80
C PRO A 7 -26.35 27.94 5.25
N PRO A 8 -26.40 28.72 4.14
CA PRO A 8 -25.19 29.30 3.58
C PRO A 8 -24.56 30.31 4.54
N VAL A 9 -23.26 30.15 4.77
CA VAL A 9 -22.43 31.11 5.48
C VAL A 9 -21.70 31.95 4.44
N PHE A 10 -22.01 33.25 4.38
CA PHE A 10 -21.39 34.15 3.40
C PHE A 10 -20.05 34.66 3.91
N GLY A 11 -19.08 34.76 3.01
CA GLY A 11 -17.85 35.47 3.27
C GLY A 11 -18.03 36.98 3.42
N ASP A 12 -17.03 37.68 3.94
CA ASP A 12 -17.07 39.11 4.22
C ASP A 12 -17.35 39.97 2.95
N ASP A 13 -17.00 39.45 1.78
CA ASP A 13 -17.20 40.07 0.48
C ASP A 13 -18.60 39.79 -0.14
N TYR A 14 -19.40 38.95 0.49
CA TYR A 14 -20.68 38.44 -0.02
C TYR A 14 -20.61 37.78 -1.41
N ARG A 15 -19.39 37.45 -1.89
CA ARG A 15 -19.18 36.79 -3.18
C ARG A 15 -18.96 35.28 -3.05
N THR A 16 -18.67 34.82 -1.86
CA THR A 16 -18.48 33.42 -1.52
C THR A 16 -19.49 32.97 -0.48
N ALA A 17 -19.96 31.75 -0.59
CA ALA A 17 -20.84 31.13 0.40
C ALA A 17 -20.34 29.71 0.67
N LEU A 18 -20.25 29.34 1.93
CA LEU A 18 -19.96 28.00 2.39
C LEU A 18 -21.25 27.29 2.78
N LEU A 19 -21.47 26.10 2.19
CA LEU A 19 -22.52 25.18 2.59
C LEU A 19 -21.87 23.91 3.12
N SER A 20 -22.26 23.48 4.31
CA SER A 20 -21.77 22.21 4.88
C SER A 20 -22.83 21.13 4.67
N ALA A 21 -22.46 20.05 4.01
CA ALA A 21 -23.32 18.89 3.81
C ALA A 21 -22.87 17.76 4.74
N VAL A 22 -23.80 17.20 5.52
CA VAL A 22 -23.57 16.04 6.39
C VAL A 22 -23.99 14.79 5.62
N LEU A 23 -23.08 13.85 5.48
CA LEU A 23 -23.32 12.56 4.83
C LEU A 23 -24.03 11.57 5.78
N SER A 24 -24.79 10.64 5.21
CA SER A 24 -25.49 9.57 5.95
C SER A 24 -24.61 8.36 6.28
N VAL A 25 -23.37 8.40 5.86
CA VAL A 25 -22.41 7.29 5.95
C VAL A 25 -21.08 7.82 6.49
N ASP A 26 -20.26 6.94 6.99
CA ASP A 26 -18.92 7.28 7.48
C ASP A 26 -18.10 7.99 6.37
N PRO A 27 -17.36 9.06 6.69
CA PRO A 27 -16.50 9.76 5.73
C PRO A 27 -15.51 8.87 4.98
N GLU A 28 -15.10 7.76 5.58
CA GLU A 28 -14.15 6.80 5.01
C GLU A 28 -14.81 5.76 4.11
N ASP A 29 -16.14 5.66 4.13
CA ASP A 29 -16.89 4.69 3.35
C ASP A 29 -16.84 5.00 1.84
N LEU A 30 -16.85 3.94 1.02
CA LEU A 30 -16.92 4.06 -0.44
C LEU A 30 -18.12 4.89 -0.89
N ALA A 31 -19.28 4.72 -0.23
CA ALA A 31 -20.49 5.47 -0.54
C ALA A 31 -20.35 6.98 -0.27
N ALA A 32 -19.50 7.37 0.71
CA ALA A 32 -19.18 8.79 0.94
C ALA A 32 -18.33 9.35 -0.20
N ARG A 33 -17.32 8.61 -0.65
CA ARG A 33 -16.44 8.97 -1.77
C ARG A 33 -17.20 9.07 -3.10
N GLU A 34 -18.15 8.16 -3.34
CA GLU A 34 -19.06 8.21 -4.48
C GLU A 34 -19.96 9.45 -4.43
N SER A 35 -20.43 9.82 -3.25
CA SER A 35 -21.24 11.05 -3.04
C SER A 35 -20.44 12.30 -3.40
N VAL A 36 -19.15 12.38 -3.03
CA VAL A 36 -18.25 13.48 -3.42
C VAL A 36 -18.07 13.51 -4.93
N THR A 37 -17.85 12.34 -5.56
CA THR A 37 -17.70 12.24 -7.01
C THR A 37 -18.96 12.72 -7.74
N TRP A 38 -20.10 12.30 -7.26
CA TRP A 38 -21.39 12.73 -7.79
C TRP A 38 -21.57 14.26 -7.67
N MET A 39 -21.29 14.82 -6.49
CA MET A 39 -21.37 16.26 -6.26
C MET A 39 -20.44 17.05 -7.20
N ARG A 40 -19.20 16.63 -7.35
CA ARG A 40 -18.23 17.28 -8.25
C ARG A 40 -18.62 17.21 -9.72
N THR A 41 -19.35 16.17 -10.12
CA THR A 41 -19.80 15.99 -11.51
C THR A 41 -21.07 16.77 -11.82
N HIS A 42 -22.01 16.84 -10.88
CA HIS A 42 -23.37 17.37 -11.15
C HIS A 42 -23.58 18.80 -10.64
N LEU A 43 -23.02 19.15 -9.47
CA LEU A 43 -23.25 20.47 -8.89
C LEU A 43 -22.72 21.64 -9.74
N PRO A 44 -21.56 21.54 -10.43
CA PRO A 44 -21.06 22.68 -11.21
C PRO A 44 -22.01 23.15 -12.32
N ALA A 45 -22.84 22.28 -12.85
CA ALA A 45 -23.79 22.62 -13.92
C ALA A 45 -24.91 23.58 -13.45
N VAL A 46 -25.29 23.53 -12.17
CA VAL A 46 -26.38 24.33 -11.62
C VAL A 46 -25.98 25.80 -11.44
N PRO A 47 -24.91 26.14 -10.71
CA PRO A 47 -24.52 27.55 -10.52
C PRO A 47 -23.84 28.15 -11.75
N ALA A 48 -23.29 27.33 -12.67
CA ALA A 48 -22.71 27.83 -13.92
C ALA A 48 -23.75 28.60 -14.76
N ALA A 49 -25.04 28.20 -14.72
CA ALA A 49 -26.12 28.91 -15.35
C ALA A 49 -26.36 30.34 -14.74
N ALA A 50 -25.92 30.55 -13.50
CA ALA A 50 -25.97 31.84 -12.81
C ALA A 50 -24.65 32.61 -12.80
N GLY A 51 -23.62 32.12 -13.53
CA GLY A 51 -22.29 32.71 -13.56
C GLY A 51 -21.48 32.49 -12.28
N ALA A 52 -21.83 31.49 -11.47
CA ALA A 52 -21.12 31.11 -10.25
C ALA A 52 -20.32 29.81 -10.43
N ARG A 53 -19.35 29.62 -9.55
CA ARG A 53 -18.52 28.38 -9.49
C ARG A 53 -18.80 27.65 -8.17
N VAL A 54 -18.87 26.34 -8.22
CA VAL A 54 -18.95 25.47 -7.04
C VAL A 54 -17.70 24.61 -6.98
N ASP A 55 -17.05 24.62 -5.82
CA ASP A 55 -15.97 23.69 -5.48
C ASP A 55 -16.43 22.80 -4.33
N VAL A 56 -16.21 21.49 -4.44
CA VAL A 56 -16.58 20.50 -3.43
C VAL A 56 -15.32 20.05 -2.70
N GLY A 57 -15.25 20.34 -1.39
CA GLY A 57 -14.14 20.01 -0.51
C GLY A 57 -14.62 19.38 0.80
N GLY A 58 -13.74 19.38 1.80
CA GLY A 58 -14.00 18.81 3.12
C GLY A 58 -13.25 17.49 3.37
N PRO A 59 -13.39 16.90 4.58
CA PRO A 59 -12.62 15.70 4.97
C PRO A 59 -12.76 14.53 4.00
N THR A 60 -13.99 14.15 3.65
CA THR A 60 -14.25 13.06 2.70
C THR A 60 -13.67 13.32 1.31
N ALA A 61 -13.75 14.57 0.83
CA ALA A 61 -13.17 14.94 -0.45
C ALA A 61 -11.63 14.86 -0.44
N LEU A 62 -11.02 15.21 0.69
CA LEU A 62 -9.57 15.13 0.88
C LEU A 62 -9.09 13.68 0.90
N ILE A 63 -9.80 12.80 1.61
CA ILE A 63 -9.52 11.36 1.63
C ILE A 63 -9.62 10.81 0.20
N LYS A 64 -10.71 11.13 -0.50
CA LYS A 64 -10.88 10.69 -1.90
C LYS A 64 -9.75 11.17 -2.82
N ASP A 65 -9.38 12.45 -2.74
CA ASP A 65 -8.33 13.02 -3.58
C ASP A 65 -6.96 12.39 -3.27
N PHE A 66 -6.71 12.05 -2.01
CA PHE A 66 -5.53 11.31 -1.58
C PHE A 66 -5.53 9.90 -2.19
N ASP A 67 -6.62 9.15 -2.06
CA ASP A 67 -6.77 7.80 -2.60
C ASP A 67 -6.57 7.77 -4.12
N ASP A 68 -7.22 8.70 -4.83
CA ASP A 68 -7.09 8.83 -6.28
C ASP A 68 -5.63 9.12 -6.67
N ARG A 69 -4.94 9.97 -5.90
CA ARG A 69 -3.53 10.29 -6.15
C ARG A 69 -2.61 9.10 -5.89
N VAL A 70 -2.81 8.41 -4.77
CA VAL A 70 -2.04 7.20 -4.43
C VAL A 70 -2.23 6.15 -5.50
N SER A 71 -3.48 5.83 -5.85
CA SER A 71 -3.83 4.83 -6.87
C SER A 71 -3.21 5.13 -8.24
N GLN A 72 -3.22 6.40 -8.67
CA GLN A 72 -2.61 6.81 -9.94
C GLN A 72 -1.09 6.75 -9.92
N THR A 73 -0.46 7.03 -8.78
CA THR A 73 1.00 7.10 -8.64
C THR A 73 1.61 5.74 -8.33
N GLN A 74 0.86 4.86 -7.69
CA GLN A 74 1.32 3.56 -7.22
C GLN A 74 2.02 2.71 -8.30
N PRO A 75 1.49 2.53 -9.52
CA PRO A 75 2.17 1.75 -10.57
C PRO A 75 3.54 2.33 -10.95
N LEU A 76 3.68 3.66 -10.94
CA LEU A 76 4.95 4.33 -11.20
C LEU A 76 5.97 4.05 -10.09
N VAL A 77 5.53 4.14 -8.83
CA VAL A 77 6.38 3.83 -7.66
C VAL A 77 6.82 2.37 -7.70
N PHE A 78 5.92 1.43 -7.98
CA PHE A 78 6.25 0.02 -8.14
C PHE A 78 7.31 -0.21 -9.21
N GLY A 79 7.13 0.39 -10.40
CA GLY A 79 8.06 0.28 -11.50
C GLY A 79 9.44 0.87 -11.17
N PHE A 80 9.47 2.01 -10.51
CA PHE A 80 10.70 2.67 -10.09
C PHE A 80 11.47 1.87 -9.04
N VAL A 81 10.78 1.37 -8.02
CA VAL A 81 11.37 0.53 -6.97
C VAL A 81 11.89 -0.77 -7.55
N ALA A 82 11.13 -1.44 -8.43
CA ALA A 82 11.57 -2.65 -9.11
C ALA A 82 12.80 -2.42 -10.01
N LEU A 83 12.88 -1.25 -10.68
CA LEU A 83 14.03 -0.87 -11.49
C LEU A 83 15.28 -0.67 -10.62
N ILE A 84 15.16 0.06 -9.50
CA ILE A 84 16.28 0.25 -8.57
C ILE A 84 16.77 -1.10 -8.04
N ALA A 85 15.86 -1.96 -7.63
CA ALA A 85 16.18 -3.32 -7.18
C ALA A 85 16.93 -4.11 -8.24
N PHE A 86 16.43 -4.10 -9.46
CA PHE A 86 17.09 -4.79 -10.56
C PHE A 86 18.51 -4.30 -10.76
N VAL A 87 18.72 -2.99 -10.76
CA VAL A 87 20.06 -2.38 -10.92
C VAL A 87 20.98 -2.76 -9.76
N MET A 88 20.50 -2.70 -8.52
CA MET A 88 21.28 -3.08 -7.34
C MET A 88 21.66 -4.57 -7.36
N LEU A 89 20.71 -5.45 -7.67
CA LEU A 89 21.00 -6.89 -7.83
C LEU A 89 21.97 -7.15 -8.98
N LEU A 90 21.80 -6.47 -10.11
CA LEU A 90 22.69 -6.60 -11.26
C LEU A 90 24.13 -6.20 -10.92
N ILE A 91 24.34 -5.11 -10.20
CA ILE A 91 25.68 -4.66 -9.76
C ILE A 91 26.27 -5.67 -8.76
N SER A 92 25.47 -6.15 -7.80
CA SER A 92 25.91 -7.06 -6.75
C SER A 92 26.27 -8.45 -7.31
N ILE A 93 25.41 -9.01 -8.15
CA ILE A 93 25.53 -10.41 -8.61
C ILE A 93 26.24 -10.52 -9.96
N ARG A 94 26.20 -9.45 -10.78
CA ARG A 94 26.71 -9.39 -12.16
C ARG A 94 26.09 -10.44 -13.09
N SER A 95 24.81 -10.75 -12.88
CA SER A 95 24.02 -11.67 -13.70
C SER A 95 22.64 -11.09 -13.94
N VAL A 96 22.33 -10.80 -15.20
CA VAL A 96 21.02 -10.26 -15.61
C VAL A 96 19.89 -11.23 -15.27
N PHE A 97 20.12 -12.53 -15.52
CA PHE A 97 19.12 -13.57 -15.26
C PHE A 97 18.77 -13.69 -13.77
N LEU A 98 19.78 -13.70 -12.90
CA LEU A 98 19.58 -13.79 -11.45
C LEU A 98 18.93 -12.50 -10.90
N ALA A 99 19.35 -11.34 -11.39
CA ALA A 99 18.74 -10.06 -10.99
C ALA A 99 17.25 -9.99 -11.39
N LEU A 100 16.92 -10.42 -12.62
CA LEU A 100 15.53 -10.46 -13.08
C LEU A 100 14.69 -11.44 -12.25
N LYS A 101 15.23 -12.65 -11.98
CA LYS A 101 14.57 -13.64 -11.14
C LYS A 101 14.30 -13.09 -9.73
N GLY A 102 15.26 -12.39 -9.12
CA GLY A 102 15.11 -11.77 -7.81
C GLY A 102 13.96 -10.77 -7.79
N VAL A 103 13.95 -9.83 -8.73
CA VAL A 103 12.85 -8.85 -8.84
C VAL A 103 11.48 -9.53 -9.01
N VAL A 104 11.38 -10.56 -9.87
CA VAL A 104 10.13 -11.31 -10.06
C VAL A 104 9.69 -11.98 -8.76
N MET A 105 10.60 -12.59 -8.01
CA MET A 105 10.28 -13.23 -6.74
C MET A 105 9.83 -12.22 -5.69
N THR A 106 10.47 -11.05 -5.64
CA THR A 106 10.06 -9.96 -4.74
C THR A 106 8.67 -9.42 -5.11
N VAL A 107 8.39 -9.21 -6.40
CA VAL A 107 7.04 -8.80 -6.86
C VAL A 107 5.97 -9.83 -6.48
N LEU A 108 6.27 -11.13 -6.63
CA LEU A 108 5.36 -12.19 -6.19
C LEU A 108 5.13 -12.18 -4.68
N SER A 109 6.17 -11.91 -3.88
CA SER A 109 6.05 -11.79 -2.41
C SER A 109 5.17 -10.61 -2.02
N VAL A 110 5.34 -9.45 -2.67
CA VAL A 110 4.48 -8.27 -2.47
C VAL A 110 3.04 -8.59 -2.88
N ALA A 111 2.84 -9.23 -4.03
CA ALA A 111 1.50 -9.63 -4.49
C ALA A 111 0.83 -10.62 -3.52
N ALA A 112 1.58 -11.53 -2.92
CA ALA A 112 1.08 -12.45 -1.90
C ALA A 112 0.69 -11.70 -0.62
N ALA A 113 1.48 -10.72 -0.17
CA ALA A 113 1.15 -9.88 0.98
C ALA A 113 -0.15 -9.10 0.75
N TYR A 114 -0.30 -8.43 -0.41
CA TYR A 114 -1.56 -7.75 -0.76
C TYR A 114 -2.73 -8.72 -0.87
N GLY A 115 -2.53 -9.88 -1.51
CA GLY A 115 -3.56 -10.90 -1.60
C GLY A 115 -4.03 -11.37 -0.22
N SER A 116 -3.11 -11.51 0.73
CA SER A 116 -3.45 -11.87 2.12
C SER A 116 -4.27 -10.78 2.81
N LEU A 117 -3.91 -9.50 2.63
CA LEU A 117 -4.69 -8.38 3.17
C LEU A 117 -6.13 -8.37 2.63
N VAL A 118 -6.30 -8.54 1.32
CA VAL A 118 -7.62 -8.60 0.69
C VAL A 118 -8.42 -9.80 1.23
N MET A 119 -7.81 -10.97 1.34
CA MET A 119 -8.49 -12.18 1.83
C MET A 119 -8.94 -12.03 3.28
N VAL A 120 -8.11 -11.44 4.14
CA VAL A 120 -8.40 -11.28 5.56
C VAL A 120 -9.41 -10.16 5.78
N PHE A 121 -9.13 -8.96 5.26
CA PHE A 121 -9.86 -7.76 5.64
C PHE A 121 -11.04 -7.43 4.70
N GLN A 122 -10.98 -7.75 3.40
CA GLN A 122 -12.11 -7.51 2.50
C GLN A 122 -13.02 -8.72 2.35
N TRP A 123 -12.46 -9.94 2.28
CA TRP A 123 -13.27 -11.16 2.14
C TRP A 123 -13.66 -11.77 3.49
N GLY A 124 -13.15 -11.28 4.60
CA GLY A 124 -13.52 -11.70 5.95
C GLY A 124 -13.16 -13.16 6.29
N TRP A 125 -12.12 -13.73 5.68
CA TRP A 125 -11.75 -15.14 5.93
C TRP A 125 -11.40 -15.43 7.39
N LEU A 126 -10.98 -14.42 8.15
CA LEU A 126 -10.62 -14.54 9.55
C LEU A 126 -11.62 -13.83 10.49
N GLU A 127 -12.85 -13.58 10.05
CA GLU A 127 -13.90 -12.98 10.88
C GLU A 127 -14.12 -13.75 12.18
N GLY A 128 -14.07 -15.10 12.12
CA GLY A 128 -14.18 -15.97 13.30
C GLY A 128 -13.07 -15.83 14.34
N LEU A 129 -11.97 -15.16 14.01
CA LEU A 129 -10.86 -14.85 14.91
C LEU A 129 -10.91 -13.40 15.45
N GLY A 130 -11.97 -12.65 15.11
CA GLY A 130 -12.17 -11.28 15.60
C GLY A 130 -11.71 -10.17 14.64
N PHE A 131 -11.30 -10.51 13.42
CA PHE A 131 -10.97 -9.52 12.38
C PHE A 131 -12.25 -9.15 11.62
N ALA A 132 -12.83 -8.00 11.94
CA ALA A 132 -14.03 -7.53 11.25
C ALA A 132 -13.70 -7.15 9.80
N PRO A 133 -14.52 -7.59 8.82
CA PRO A 133 -14.32 -7.16 7.43
C PRO A 133 -14.56 -5.67 7.28
N ILE A 134 -13.70 -5.01 6.51
CA ILE A 134 -13.77 -3.59 6.19
C ILE A 134 -14.13 -3.38 4.72
N THR A 135 -14.83 -2.29 4.44
CA THR A 135 -15.29 -1.96 3.07
C THR A 135 -14.15 -1.57 2.14
N SER A 136 -13.10 -0.96 2.68
CA SER A 136 -11.89 -0.62 1.90
C SER A 136 -10.67 -0.60 2.80
N ILE A 137 -9.55 -1.09 2.27
CA ILE A 137 -8.23 -0.94 2.90
C ILE A 137 -7.81 0.52 2.79
N ASP A 138 -7.26 1.09 3.86
CA ASP A 138 -6.73 2.45 3.86
C ASP A 138 -5.65 2.62 2.77
N SER A 139 -5.72 3.71 2.01
CA SER A 139 -4.82 3.97 0.88
C SER A 139 -3.36 4.19 1.28
N THR A 140 -3.06 4.37 2.56
CA THR A 140 -1.69 4.45 3.06
C THR A 140 -1.05 3.08 3.24
N ILE A 141 -1.85 2.03 3.45
CA ILE A 141 -1.37 0.67 3.71
C ILE A 141 -0.63 0.07 2.49
N PRO A 142 -1.18 0.11 1.26
CA PRO A 142 -0.49 -0.44 0.11
C PRO A 142 0.95 0.08 -0.09
N PRO A 143 1.24 1.39 -0.13
CA PRO A 143 2.61 1.87 -0.24
C PRO A 143 3.51 1.44 0.92
N LEU A 144 2.96 1.36 2.14
CA LEU A 144 3.69 0.97 3.32
C LEU A 144 4.07 -0.51 3.29
N VAL A 145 3.12 -1.39 2.98
CA VAL A 145 3.37 -2.83 2.79
C VAL A 145 4.38 -3.07 1.66
N LEU A 146 4.27 -2.30 0.55
CA LEU A 146 5.28 -2.35 -0.51
C LEU A 146 6.67 -2.03 0.03
N ALA A 147 6.83 -0.89 0.72
CA ALA A 147 8.12 -0.42 1.21
C ALA A 147 8.74 -1.43 2.20
N MET A 148 7.93 -1.96 3.12
CA MET A 148 8.37 -2.94 4.12
C MET A 148 8.72 -4.29 3.48
N THR A 149 7.81 -4.87 2.72
CA THR A 149 8.01 -6.20 2.10
C THR A 149 9.16 -6.17 1.11
N PHE A 150 9.22 -5.11 0.29
CA PHE A 150 10.25 -4.95 -0.71
C PHE A 150 11.63 -4.74 -0.07
N GLY A 151 11.73 -3.80 0.89
CA GLY A 151 12.99 -3.49 1.57
C GLY A 151 13.56 -4.70 2.30
N LEU A 152 12.73 -5.36 3.10
CA LEU A 152 13.15 -6.55 3.86
C LEU A 152 13.52 -7.74 2.95
N SER A 153 12.69 -8.01 1.93
CA SER A 153 12.95 -9.11 0.99
C SER A 153 14.28 -8.94 0.26
N MET A 154 14.54 -7.71 -0.20
CA MET A 154 15.72 -7.41 -0.99
C MET A 154 17.02 -7.52 -0.19
N ASP A 155 17.04 -7.03 1.05
CA ASP A 155 18.22 -7.07 1.91
C ASP A 155 18.68 -8.49 2.19
N TYR A 156 17.75 -9.40 2.48
CA TYR A 156 18.07 -10.82 2.71
C TYR A 156 18.41 -11.56 1.42
N GLU A 157 17.80 -11.20 0.30
CA GLU A 157 18.13 -11.78 -1.00
C GLU A 157 19.56 -11.41 -1.42
N ILE A 158 19.94 -10.13 -1.32
CA ILE A 158 21.32 -9.69 -1.60
C ILE A 158 22.31 -10.40 -0.70
N PHE A 159 22.02 -10.49 0.59
CA PHE A 159 22.88 -11.17 1.56
C PHE A 159 23.10 -12.65 1.18
N LEU A 160 22.04 -13.39 0.88
CA LEU A 160 22.10 -14.78 0.48
C LEU A 160 22.87 -14.97 -0.83
N LEU A 161 22.53 -14.19 -1.85
CA LEU A 161 23.11 -14.31 -3.19
C LEU A 161 24.60 -13.92 -3.20
N THR A 162 24.99 -12.96 -2.38
CA THR A 162 26.41 -12.59 -2.21
C THR A 162 27.21 -13.75 -1.64
N ARG A 163 26.71 -14.45 -0.61
CA ARG A 163 27.36 -15.64 -0.03
C ARG A 163 27.47 -16.78 -1.02
N ILE A 164 26.42 -17.02 -1.79
CA ILE A 164 26.43 -18.04 -2.85
C ILE A 164 27.50 -17.70 -3.90
N ARG A 165 27.55 -16.43 -4.32
CA ARG A 165 28.52 -15.97 -5.31
C ARG A 165 29.98 -16.08 -4.82
N GLU A 166 30.25 -15.63 -3.59
CA GLU A 166 31.59 -15.77 -2.98
C GLU A 166 32.06 -17.22 -3.01
N ARG A 167 31.21 -18.16 -2.61
CA ARG A 167 31.54 -19.59 -2.62
C ARG A 167 31.71 -20.16 -4.03
N TYR A 168 30.85 -19.74 -4.96
CA TYR A 168 30.97 -20.16 -6.37
C TYR A 168 32.28 -19.73 -7.00
N LEU A 169 32.76 -18.52 -6.72
CA LEU A 169 34.05 -18.03 -7.22
C LEU A 169 35.24 -18.85 -6.67
N GLN A 170 35.08 -19.48 -5.52
CA GLN A 170 36.12 -20.33 -4.90
C GLN A 170 36.06 -21.77 -5.37
N SER A 171 34.86 -22.36 -5.48
CA SER A 171 34.68 -23.80 -5.76
C SER A 171 34.42 -24.12 -7.23
N GLY A 172 33.88 -23.17 -8.00
CA GLY A 172 33.39 -23.42 -9.37
C GLY A 172 32.16 -24.32 -9.45
N ASP A 173 31.65 -24.83 -8.30
CA ASP A 173 30.49 -25.71 -8.23
C ASP A 173 29.28 -24.98 -7.71
N THR A 174 28.25 -24.89 -8.55
CA THR A 174 26.96 -24.19 -8.22
C THR A 174 26.25 -24.89 -7.07
N ARG A 175 26.27 -26.22 -7.02
CA ARG A 175 25.56 -26.99 -5.99
C ARG A 175 26.16 -26.79 -4.62
N ASP A 176 27.49 -26.86 -4.53
CA ASP A 176 28.24 -26.58 -3.30
C ASP A 176 28.03 -25.12 -2.87
N ALA A 177 28.10 -24.18 -3.80
CA ALA A 177 27.92 -22.76 -3.50
C ALA A 177 26.52 -22.44 -2.93
N VAL A 178 25.47 -23.02 -3.52
CA VAL A 178 24.09 -22.84 -3.03
C VAL A 178 23.91 -23.47 -1.65
N ALA A 179 24.40 -24.72 -1.45
CA ALA A 179 24.32 -25.41 -0.18
C ALA A 179 25.02 -24.62 0.94
N TYR A 180 26.21 -24.12 0.65
CA TYR A 180 27.00 -23.31 1.58
C TYR A 180 26.29 -21.97 1.91
N GLY A 181 25.83 -21.23 0.87
CA GLY A 181 25.15 -19.95 1.06
C GLY A 181 23.89 -20.09 1.92
N VAL A 182 23.07 -21.11 1.62
CA VAL A 182 21.84 -21.38 2.40
C VAL A 182 22.20 -21.77 3.83
N SER A 183 23.09 -22.72 4.05
CA SER A 183 23.46 -23.20 5.40
C SER A 183 24.02 -22.08 6.28
N THR A 184 24.85 -21.20 5.71
CA THR A 184 25.47 -20.09 6.45
C THR A 184 24.48 -18.96 6.74
N SER A 185 23.55 -18.70 5.81
CA SER A 185 22.60 -17.58 5.92
C SER A 185 21.29 -17.97 6.63
N ALA A 186 20.91 -19.25 6.61
CA ALA A 186 19.61 -19.73 7.09
C ALA A 186 19.30 -19.29 8.53
N ARG A 187 20.27 -19.42 9.44
CA ARG A 187 20.07 -19.04 10.85
C ARG A 187 19.74 -17.57 11.01
N THR A 188 20.46 -16.69 10.32
CA THR A 188 20.27 -15.24 10.39
C THR A 188 18.91 -14.85 9.79
N ILE A 189 18.60 -15.36 8.59
CA ILE A 189 17.34 -15.08 7.90
C ILE A 189 16.14 -15.60 8.70
N THR A 190 16.21 -16.83 9.20
CA THR A 190 15.11 -17.42 10.00
C THR A 190 14.90 -16.66 11.30
N SER A 191 15.97 -16.28 12.02
CA SER A 191 15.84 -15.51 13.26
C SER A 191 15.21 -14.14 13.01
N ALA A 192 15.62 -13.45 11.95
CA ALA A 192 15.04 -12.16 11.58
C ALA A 192 13.57 -12.30 11.17
N ALA A 193 13.22 -13.33 10.38
CA ALA A 193 11.85 -13.62 10.01
C ALA A 193 10.95 -13.88 11.23
N LEU A 194 11.42 -14.65 12.21
CA LEU A 194 10.69 -14.93 13.45
C LEU A 194 10.45 -13.65 14.28
N ILE A 195 11.44 -12.77 14.36
CA ILE A 195 11.29 -11.49 15.05
C ILE A 195 10.23 -10.64 14.36
N MET A 196 10.27 -10.53 13.04
CA MET A 196 9.28 -9.77 12.27
C MET A 196 7.87 -10.34 12.43
N ILE A 197 7.72 -11.67 12.32
CA ILE A 197 6.43 -12.34 12.54
C ILE A 197 5.89 -12.00 13.94
N ALA A 198 6.72 -12.06 14.96
CA ALA A 198 6.30 -11.73 16.33
C ALA A 198 5.84 -10.26 16.46
N VAL A 199 6.54 -9.32 15.80
CA VAL A 199 6.16 -7.89 15.78
C VAL A 199 4.83 -7.69 15.06
N PHE A 200 4.65 -8.28 13.88
CA PHE A 200 3.40 -8.14 13.11
C PHE A 200 2.21 -8.83 13.79
N ILE A 201 2.43 -9.97 14.45
CA ILE A 201 1.39 -10.57 15.30
C ILE A 201 1.01 -9.60 16.44
N GLY A 202 1.99 -8.93 17.07
CA GLY A 202 1.71 -7.90 18.07
C GLY A 202 0.85 -6.76 17.54
N PHE A 203 1.11 -6.31 16.30
CA PHE A 203 0.31 -5.28 15.64
C PHE A 203 -1.10 -5.75 15.31
N ALA A 204 -1.27 -6.98 14.81
CA ALA A 204 -2.57 -7.56 14.51
C ALA A 204 -3.52 -7.59 15.74
N PHE A 205 -2.96 -7.70 16.95
CA PHE A 205 -3.73 -7.68 18.19
C PHE A 205 -3.73 -6.33 18.92
N ALA A 206 -3.22 -5.26 18.30
CA ALA A 206 -3.15 -3.92 18.91
C ALA A 206 -4.52 -3.24 19.08
N GLY A 207 -5.60 -3.79 18.51
CA GLY A 207 -6.96 -3.27 18.62
C GLY A 207 -7.25 -1.99 17.82
N MET A 208 -6.32 -1.56 17.00
CA MET A 208 -6.52 -0.46 16.05
C MET A 208 -6.57 -1.03 14.63
N PRO A 209 -7.66 -0.83 13.86
CA PRO A 209 -7.80 -1.40 12.52
C PRO A 209 -6.61 -1.08 11.61
N LEU A 210 -6.20 0.17 11.54
CA LEU A 210 -5.06 0.63 10.74
C LEU A 210 -3.75 -0.10 11.09
N VAL A 211 -3.51 -0.38 12.36
CA VAL A 211 -2.30 -1.07 12.84
C VAL A 211 -2.37 -2.57 12.62
N ALA A 212 -3.57 -3.14 12.64
CA ALA A 212 -3.79 -4.56 12.37
C ALA A 212 -3.60 -4.93 10.90
N GLU A 213 -3.75 -3.97 9.98
CA GLU A 213 -3.53 -4.13 8.54
C GLU A 213 -2.04 -4.12 8.14
N LEU A 214 -1.14 -3.68 9.03
CA LEU A 214 0.31 -3.68 8.83
C LEU A 214 0.92 -5.06 9.04
#